data_46b08293aff6634d8d3a42ae8dd20789
#
_entry.id   46b08293aff6634d8d3a42ae8dd20789
#
_cell.length_a   1.000
_cell.length_b   1.000
_cell.length_c   1.000
_cell.angle_alpha   90.00
_cell.angle_beta   90.00
_cell.angle_gamma   90.00
#
_symmetry.space_group_name_H-M   'P 1'
#
loop_
_entity.id
_entity.type
_entity.pdbx_description
1 polymer ?
#
loop_
_entity_poly.entity_id
_entity_poly.type
_entity_poly.pdbx_seq_one_letter_code
_entity_poly.pdbx_strand_id
1 'polypeptide(L)'
;MFPKLAKPAEWLKERFDRVKATVPNYMRPKYFALVISEAYKAARKAAMEQCSDFVVSGHSFIQDLALCSVQLYGIVKSASLDPRVITPSLSAGLPHFTTGWTRCWGRDVFISLNGIFLTTGNYEAARKHITAFASTLKHGLIPNLLESGRNPR
;
A
#
# COMPACT_ATOMS: atom_id res chain seq x y z
N MET A 1 -3.53 15.02 11.24
CA MET A 1 -2.47 14.05 11.60
C MET A 1 -3.05 12.65 11.42
N PHE A 2 -2.34 11.73 10.82
CA PHE A 2 -2.83 10.35 10.63
C PHE A 2 -2.71 9.56 11.93
N PRO A 3 -3.82 9.11 12.55
CA PRO A 3 -3.79 8.49 13.88
C PRO A 3 -2.86 7.26 13.97
N LYS A 4 -2.78 6.49 12.88
CA LYS A 4 -1.91 5.30 12.81
C LYS A 4 -0.41 5.61 12.81
N LEU A 5 -0.03 6.84 12.47
CA LEU A 5 1.37 7.28 12.43
C LEU A 5 1.80 8.03 13.71
N ALA A 6 0.90 8.25 14.66
CA ALA A 6 1.21 9.00 15.88
C ALA A 6 2.32 8.32 16.71
N LYS A 7 2.16 7.02 17.00
CA LYS A 7 3.17 6.25 17.76
C LYS A 7 4.54 6.17 17.08
N PRO A 8 4.65 5.83 15.76
CA PRO A 8 5.92 5.90 15.05
C PRO A 8 6.56 7.29 15.04
N ALA A 9 5.75 8.35 14.90
CA ALA A 9 6.25 9.72 14.91
C ALA A 9 6.80 10.11 16.29
N GLU A 10 6.12 9.75 17.37
CA GLU A 10 6.57 9.97 18.75
C GLU A 10 7.87 9.22 19.04
N TRP A 11 7.93 7.95 18.62
CA TRP A 11 9.14 7.13 18.74
C TRP A 11 10.35 7.74 18.05
N LEU A 12 10.18 8.24 16.80
CA LEU A 12 11.24 8.93 16.07
C LEU A 12 11.65 10.23 16.75
N LYS A 13 10.68 11.01 17.21
CA LYS A 13 10.94 12.26 17.92
C LYS A 13 11.80 12.05 19.15
N GLU A 14 11.45 11.09 20.02
CA GLU A 14 12.24 10.76 21.21
C GLU A 14 13.70 10.43 20.89
N ARG A 15 13.94 9.65 19.80
CA ARG A 15 15.31 9.28 19.39
C ARG A 15 16.08 10.47 18.85
N PHE A 16 15.44 11.31 18.06
CA PHE A 16 16.08 12.52 17.58
C PHE A 16 16.37 13.51 18.71
N ASP A 17 15.50 13.66 19.68
CA ASP A 17 15.72 14.53 20.84
C ASP A 17 16.86 13.99 21.70
N ARG A 18 16.94 12.67 21.88
CA ARG A 18 18.08 12.04 22.56
C ARG A 18 19.40 12.27 21.81
N VAL A 19 19.44 12.11 20.48
CA VAL A 19 20.62 12.41 19.68
C VAL A 19 21.03 13.88 19.82
N LYS A 20 20.09 14.80 19.80
CA LYS A 20 20.37 16.24 20.01
C LYS A 20 20.97 16.53 21.38
N ALA A 21 20.50 15.83 22.41
CA ALA A 21 20.95 16.04 23.80
C ALA A 21 22.32 15.45 24.09
N THR A 22 22.69 14.32 23.45
CA THR A 22 23.88 13.53 23.82
C THR A 22 25.02 13.58 22.80
N VAL A 23 24.72 13.90 21.53
CA VAL A 23 25.68 13.82 20.44
C VAL A 23 26.19 15.21 20.05
N PRO A 24 27.52 15.41 19.91
CA PRO A 24 28.09 16.64 19.40
C PRO A 24 27.53 17.05 18.04
N ASN A 25 27.41 18.34 17.79
CA ASN A 25 26.75 18.86 16.57
C ASN A 25 27.30 18.28 15.27
N TYR A 26 28.60 18.17 15.16
CA TYR A 26 29.27 17.67 13.93
C TYR A 26 29.00 16.19 13.64
N MET A 27 28.59 15.40 14.64
CA MET A 27 28.26 13.98 14.48
C MET A 27 26.76 13.72 14.30
N ARG A 28 25.89 14.67 14.64
CA ARG A 28 24.43 14.49 14.60
C ARG A 28 23.89 13.99 13.28
N PRO A 29 24.34 14.47 12.10
CA PRO A 29 23.84 13.97 10.82
C PRO A 29 24.01 12.47 10.66
N LYS A 30 25.15 11.92 11.07
CA LYS A 30 25.41 10.47 11.03
C LYS A 30 24.46 9.69 11.94
N TYR A 31 24.22 10.16 13.15
CA TYR A 31 23.32 9.50 14.09
C TYR A 31 21.85 9.64 13.68
N PHE A 32 21.43 10.76 13.08
CA PHE A 32 20.09 10.87 12.50
C PHE A 32 19.89 9.89 11.35
N ALA A 33 20.86 9.77 10.46
CA ALA A 33 20.82 8.79 9.37
C ALA A 33 20.72 7.36 9.91
N LEU A 34 21.45 7.03 10.98
CA LEU A 34 21.38 5.73 11.63
C LEU A 34 19.98 5.46 12.20
N VAL A 35 19.39 6.41 12.92
CA VAL A 35 18.02 6.25 13.47
C VAL A 35 17.01 5.99 12.35
N ILE A 36 17.08 6.74 11.24
CA ILE A 36 16.21 6.52 10.07
C ILE A 36 16.43 5.15 9.45
N SER A 37 17.70 4.75 9.27
CA SER A 37 18.05 3.43 8.71
C SER A 37 17.48 2.28 9.55
N GLU A 38 17.65 2.34 10.86
CA GLU A 38 17.14 1.30 11.76
C GLU A 38 15.60 1.29 11.82
N ALA A 39 14.94 2.46 11.79
CA ALA A 39 13.49 2.54 11.67
C ALA A 39 12.99 1.91 10.36
N TYR A 40 13.66 2.20 9.24
CA TYR A 40 13.32 1.59 7.95
C TYR A 40 13.50 0.07 7.96
N LYS A 41 14.62 -0.44 8.48
CA LYS A 41 14.87 -1.88 8.60
C LYS A 41 13.79 -2.57 9.45
N ALA A 42 13.42 -1.97 10.57
CA ALA A 42 12.38 -2.50 11.44
C ALA A 42 11.00 -2.53 10.74
N ALA A 43 10.65 -1.44 10.04
CA ALA A 43 9.40 -1.38 9.28
C ALA A 43 9.39 -2.41 8.14
N ARG A 44 10.50 -2.55 7.40
CA ARG A 44 10.65 -3.55 6.35
C ARG A 44 10.49 -4.97 6.90
N LYS A 45 11.15 -5.29 8.02
CA LYS A 45 11.03 -6.59 8.68
C LYS A 45 9.58 -6.87 9.08
N ALA A 46 8.91 -5.93 9.74
CA ALA A 46 7.52 -6.08 10.14
C ALA A 46 6.56 -6.26 8.94
N ALA A 47 6.85 -5.62 7.81
CA ALA A 47 6.08 -5.81 6.58
C ALA A 47 6.31 -7.22 5.98
N MET A 48 7.54 -7.71 6.00
CA MET A 48 7.86 -9.06 5.53
C MET A 48 7.19 -10.15 6.36
N GLU A 49 7.11 -9.98 7.69
CA GLU A 49 6.45 -10.93 8.60
C GLU A 49 4.94 -11.09 8.31
N GLN A 50 4.34 -10.19 7.54
CA GLN A 50 2.96 -10.26 7.10
C GLN A 50 2.79 -10.89 5.72
N CYS A 51 3.87 -11.17 5.02
CA CYS A 51 3.85 -11.78 3.70
C CYS A 51 3.77 -13.32 3.80
N SER A 52 3.46 -13.95 2.65
CA SER A 52 3.47 -15.40 2.53
C SER A 52 4.87 -15.99 2.71
N ASP A 53 4.94 -17.27 3.07
CA ASP A 53 6.21 -18.00 3.19
C ASP A 53 7.02 -17.97 1.89
N PHE A 54 6.35 -17.96 0.75
CA PHE A 54 6.99 -17.82 -0.56
C PHE A 54 7.80 -16.50 -0.67
N VAL A 55 7.24 -15.39 -0.17
CA VAL A 55 7.93 -14.10 -0.16
C VAL A 55 9.02 -14.08 0.90
N VAL A 56 8.73 -14.54 2.11
CA VAL A 56 9.67 -14.51 3.24
C VAL A 56 10.93 -15.34 2.95
N SER A 57 10.77 -16.54 2.38
CA SER A 57 11.86 -17.44 2.01
C SER A 57 12.50 -17.10 0.66
N GLY A 58 11.88 -16.22 -0.12
CA GLY A 58 12.32 -15.86 -1.45
C GLY A 58 13.58 -14.99 -1.46
N HIS A 59 14.19 -14.90 -2.66
CA HIS A 59 15.32 -13.99 -2.89
C HIS A 59 14.92 -12.53 -2.63
N SER A 60 15.88 -11.68 -2.28
CA SER A 60 15.66 -10.25 -2.00
C SER A 60 14.86 -9.52 -3.09
N PHE A 61 15.05 -9.89 -4.35
CA PHE A 61 14.27 -9.34 -5.47
C PHE A 61 12.76 -9.62 -5.33
N ILE A 62 12.37 -10.85 -4.93
CA ILE A 62 10.96 -11.21 -4.70
C ILE A 62 10.39 -10.41 -3.52
N GLN A 63 11.19 -10.24 -2.47
CA GLN A 63 10.81 -9.43 -1.31
C GLN A 63 10.60 -7.97 -1.68
N ASP A 64 11.47 -7.41 -2.51
CA ASP A 64 11.37 -6.04 -3.00
C ASP A 64 10.14 -5.84 -3.88
N LEU A 65 9.84 -6.79 -4.78
CA LEU A 65 8.62 -6.77 -5.58
C LEU A 65 7.35 -6.83 -4.72
N ALA A 66 7.34 -7.69 -3.69
CA ALA A 66 6.21 -7.80 -2.77
C ALA A 66 5.97 -6.48 -2.01
N LEU A 67 7.04 -5.80 -1.58
CA LEU A 67 6.92 -4.48 -0.97
C LEU A 67 6.48 -3.40 -1.96
N CYS A 68 6.92 -3.46 -3.22
CA CYS A 68 6.46 -2.56 -4.26
C CYS A 68 4.96 -2.71 -4.55
N SER A 69 4.38 -3.89 -4.37
CA SER A 69 2.94 -4.11 -4.58
C SER A 69 2.06 -3.21 -3.70
N VAL A 70 2.54 -2.82 -2.53
CA VAL A 70 1.87 -1.90 -1.62
C VAL A 70 1.64 -0.51 -2.24
N GLN A 71 2.47 -0.10 -3.21
CA GLN A 71 2.33 1.17 -3.91
C GLN A 71 1.12 1.20 -4.86
N LEU A 72 0.70 0.03 -5.34
CA LEU A 72 -0.46 -0.11 -6.23
C LEU A 72 -1.78 -0.22 -5.46
N TYR A 73 -1.69 -0.53 -4.16
CA TYR A 73 -2.80 -0.69 -3.25
C TYR A 73 -2.98 0.56 -2.39
N GLY A 74 -4.13 1.18 -2.46
CA GLY A 74 -4.39 2.38 -1.67
C GLY A 74 -5.88 2.68 -1.54
N ILE A 75 -6.18 3.65 -0.69
CA ILE A 75 -7.52 4.22 -0.57
C ILE A 75 -7.50 5.57 -1.25
N VAL A 76 -8.01 5.62 -2.47
CA VAL A 76 -8.14 6.85 -3.22
C VAL A 76 -9.63 7.09 -3.48
N LYS A 77 -10.17 8.18 -2.93
CA LYS A 77 -11.60 8.49 -3.06
C LYS A 77 -12.08 8.52 -4.52
N SER A 78 -11.24 8.99 -5.44
CA SER A 78 -11.55 9.05 -6.85
C SER A 78 -11.54 7.69 -7.55
N ALA A 79 -10.99 6.66 -6.93
CA ALA A 79 -10.95 5.29 -7.43
C ALA A 79 -11.78 4.33 -6.57
N SER A 80 -12.56 4.84 -5.62
CA SER A 80 -13.48 4.03 -4.81
C SER A 80 -14.65 3.53 -5.66
N LEU A 81 -15.00 2.27 -5.50
CA LEU A 81 -16.09 1.60 -6.21
C LEU A 81 -17.47 2.08 -5.73
N ASP A 82 -17.58 2.46 -4.47
CA ASP A 82 -18.77 3.10 -3.90
C ASP A 82 -18.37 4.45 -3.31
N PRO A 83 -18.95 5.57 -3.79
CA PRO A 83 -18.62 6.91 -3.28
C PRO A 83 -19.03 7.12 -1.82
N ARG A 84 -19.89 6.29 -1.27
CA ARG A 84 -20.37 6.34 0.12
C ARG A 84 -19.47 5.56 1.07
N VAL A 85 -18.70 4.60 0.54
CA VAL A 85 -17.84 3.72 1.31
C VAL A 85 -16.41 3.90 0.84
N ILE A 86 -15.51 4.17 1.78
CA ILE A 86 -14.08 4.24 1.48
C ILE A 86 -13.58 2.80 1.39
N THR A 87 -13.48 2.29 0.17
CA THR A 87 -12.93 0.96 -0.09
C THR A 87 -11.53 1.07 -0.68
N PRO A 88 -10.64 0.13 -0.37
CA PRO A 88 -9.37 0.05 -1.05
C PRO A 88 -9.59 -0.31 -2.52
N SER A 89 -8.80 0.28 -3.40
CA SER A 89 -8.83 -0.06 -4.83
C SER A 89 -7.42 -0.11 -5.40
N LEU A 90 -7.22 -1.00 -6.37
CA LEU A 90 -6.02 -0.97 -7.20
C LEU A 90 -6.20 0.06 -8.30
N SER A 91 -5.15 0.85 -8.52
CA SER A 91 -5.06 1.72 -9.68
C SER A 91 -4.40 0.97 -10.84
N ALA A 92 -4.84 1.22 -12.06
CA ALA A 92 -4.11 0.82 -13.24
C ALA A 92 -2.83 1.68 -13.35
N GLY A 93 -1.74 1.16 -12.85
CA GLY A 93 -0.48 1.87 -12.69
C GLY A 93 -0.34 2.58 -11.33
N LEU A 94 0.74 3.34 -11.16
CA LEU A 94 0.97 4.12 -9.95
C LEU A 94 -0.07 5.23 -9.81
N PRO A 95 -0.52 5.56 -8.59
CA PRO A 95 -1.60 6.55 -8.37
C PRO A 95 -1.37 7.93 -8.97
N HIS A 96 -0.12 8.30 -9.24
CA HIS A 96 0.23 9.58 -9.84
C HIS A 96 0.27 9.58 -11.38
N PHE A 97 0.21 8.41 -12.02
CA PHE A 97 0.16 8.31 -13.50
C PHE A 97 -1.24 8.39 -14.06
N THR A 98 -2.23 8.00 -13.28
CA THR A 98 -3.62 7.99 -13.72
C THR A 98 -4.46 8.89 -12.84
N THR A 99 -5.29 9.72 -13.45
CA THR A 99 -6.17 10.65 -12.74
C THR A 99 -7.63 10.45 -13.16
N GLY A 100 -8.55 10.80 -12.25
CA GLY A 100 -9.97 10.82 -12.55
C GLY A 100 -10.52 9.47 -13.01
N TRP A 101 -11.22 9.47 -14.10
CA TRP A 101 -11.98 8.35 -14.66
C TRP A 101 -11.11 7.18 -15.16
N THR A 102 -9.84 7.40 -15.45
CA THR A 102 -8.93 6.37 -15.98
C THR A 102 -8.27 5.50 -14.91
N ARG A 103 -8.59 5.67 -13.64
CA ARG A 103 -7.86 5.01 -12.55
C ARG A 103 -8.19 3.55 -12.32
N CYS A 104 -9.44 3.16 -12.46
CA CYS A 104 -9.88 1.85 -12.02
C CYS A 104 -10.37 1.02 -13.20
N TRP A 105 -9.54 0.07 -13.62
CA TRP A 105 -9.81 -0.86 -14.71
C TRP A 105 -9.94 -2.28 -14.18
N GLY A 106 -11.11 -2.89 -14.36
CA GLY A 106 -11.39 -4.22 -13.83
C GLY A 106 -10.47 -5.30 -14.36
N ARG A 107 -10.20 -5.29 -15.68
CA ARG A 107 -9.28 -6.27 -16.29
C ARG A 107 -7.90 -6.20 -15.65
N ASP A 108 -7.34 -5.01 -15.50
CA ASP A 108 -6.01 -4.78 -14.92
C ASP A 108 -5.98 -5.23 -13.46
N VAL A 109 -7.02 -4.94 -12.70
CA VAL A 109 -7.15 -5.37 -11.32
C VAL A 109 -7.17 -6.90 -11.24
N PHE A 110 -8.01 -7.58 -12.02
CA PHE A 110 -8.15 -9.03 -11.93
C PHE A 110 -6.94 -9.80 -12.47
N ILE A 111 -6.26 -9.31 -13.51
CA ILE A 111 -5.01 -9.90 -13.99
C ILE A 111 -3.90 -9.78 -12.94
N SER A 112 -3.79 -8.63 -12.29
CA SER A 112 -2.75 -8.37 -11.30
C SER A 112 -3.03 -8.92 -9.90
N LEU A 113 -4.29 -9.24 -9.60
CA LEU A 113 -4.75 -9.68 -8.27
C LEU A 113 -3.98 -10.87 -7.74
N ASN A 114 -3.68 -11.85 -8.61
CA ASN A 114 -2.91 -13.03 -8.23
C ASN A 114 -1.51 -12.65 -7.74
N GLY A 115 -0.74 -11.91 -8.53
CA GLY A 115 0.62 -11.52 -8.18
C GLY A 115 0.69 -10.55 -7.00
N ILE A 116 -0.21 -9.56 -6.98
CA ILE A 116 -0.17 -8.49 -5.97
C ILE A 116 -0.69 -8.95 -4.61
N PHE A 117 -1.73 -9.76 -4.57
CA PHE A 117 -2.39 -10.13 -3.33
C PHE A 117 -2.24 -11.60 -2.95
N LEU A 118 -2.55 -12.55 -3.85
CA LEU A 118 -2.57 -13.97 -3.48
C LEU A 118 -1.16 -14.49 -3.23
N THR A 119 -0.23 -14.21 -4.15
CA THR A 119 1.17 -14.64 -4.02
C THR A 119 1.86 -13.99 -2.80
N THR A 120 1.49 -12.77 -2.46
CA THR A 120 2.04 -12.07 -1.29
C THR A 120 1.38 -12.45 0.04
N GLY A 121 0.28 -13.23 0.00
CA GLY A 121 -0.47 -13.66 1.20
C GLY A 121 -1.53 -12.66 1.68
N ASN A 122 -1.80 -11.60 0.93
CA ASN A 122 -2.80 -10.59 1.31
C ASN A 122 -4.23 -10.96 0.84
N TYR A 123 -4.71 -12.11 1.30
CA TYR A 123 -6.02 -12.65 0.89
C TYR A 123 -7.20 -11.75 1.24
N GLU A 124 -7.11 -11.02 2.34
CA GLU A 124 -8.17 -10.09 2.75
C GLU A 124 -8.31 -8.92 1.76
N ALA A 125 -7.20 -8.40 1.24
CA ALA A 125 -7.23 -7.39 0.20
C ALA A 125 -7.80 -7.94 -1.11
N ALA A 126 -7.41 -9.16 -1.50
CA ALA A 126 -7.99 -9.84 -2.67
C ALA A 126 -9.50 -9.98 -2.54
N ARG A 127 -9.99 -10.48 -1.40
CA ARG A 127 -11.41 -10.62 -1.11
C ARG A 127 -12.16 -9.29 -1.21
N LYS A 128 -11.61 -8.24 -0.62
CA LYS A 128 -12.22 -6.89 -0.67
C LYS A 128 -12.35 -6.37 -2.10
N HIS A 129 -11.34 -6.57 -2.94
CA HIS A 129 -11.39 -6.15 -4.35
C HIS A 129 -12.42 -6.94 -5.14
N ILE A 130 -12.45 -8.26 -4.98
CA ILE A 130 -13.45 -9.12 -5.65
C ILE A 130 -14.87 -8.71 -5.24
N THR A 131 -15.11 -8.55 -3.94
CA THR A 131 -16.42 -8.15 -3.42
C THR A 131 -16.83 -6.76 -3.91
N ALA A 132 -15.89 -5.81 -3.94
CA ALA A 132 -16.16 -4.46 -4.43
C ALA A 132 -16.55 -4.47 -5.92
N PHE A 133 -15.82 -5.19 -6.77
CA PHE A 133 -16.20 -5.33 -8.18
C PHE A 133 -17.52 -6.10 -8.37
N ALA A 134 -17.76 -7.14 -7.58
CA ALA A 134 -19.02 -7.87 -7.62
C ALA A 134 -20.24 -6.97 -7.28
N SER A 135 -20.06 -5.98 -6.41
CA SER A 135 -21.11 -5.01 -6.07
C SER A 135 -21.51 -4.09 -7.22
N THR A 136 -20.68 -4.00 -8.25
CA THR A 136 -20.94 -3.20 -9.46
C THR A 136 -21.62 -4.01 -10.59
N LEU A 137 -22.00 -5.25 -10.32
CA LEU A 137 -22.65 -6.13 -11.30
C LEU A 137 -23.88 -5.46 -11.89
N LYS A 138 -23.94 -5.39 -13.22
CA LYS A 138 -25.05 -4.80 -13.97
C LYS A 138 -25.37 -5.67 -15.18
N HIS A 139 -26.64 -6.04 -15.34
CA HIS A 139 -27.10 -6.90 -16.43
C HIS A 139 -26.32 -8.23 -16.55
N GLY A 140 -25.88 -8.80 -15.43
CA GLY A 140 -25.09 -10.05 -15.42
C GLY A 140 -23.59 -9.87 -15.75
N LEU A 141 -23.10 -8.64 -15.92
CA LEU A 141 -21.70 -8.33 -16.25
C LEU A 141 -21.08 -7.39 -15.21
N ILE A 142 -19.80 -7.60 -14.97
CA ILE A 142 -18.97 -6.68 -14.20
C ILE A 142 -18.33 -5.70 -15.17
N PRO A 143 -18.52 -4.38 -14.99
CA PRO A 143 -17.96 -3.39 -15.91
C PRO A 143 -16.43 -3.35 -15.83
N ASN A 144 -15.77 -3.10 -16.95
CA ASN A 144 -14.32 -2.99 -17.03
C ASN A 144 -13.81 -1.64 -16.55
N LEU A 145 -14.55 -0.56 -16.82
CA LEU A 145 -14.17 0.78 -16.41
C LEU A 145 -15.13 1.30 -15.34
N LEU A 146 -14.59 1.75 -14.21
CA LEU A 146 -15.37 2.21 -13.08
C LEU A 146 -15.37 3.74 -12.89
N GLU A 147 -14.86 4.51 -13.82
CA GLU A 147 -14.90 5.99 -13.79
C GLU A 147 -14.83 6.58 -12.37
N SER A 148 -13.78 6.33 -11.63
CA SER A 148 -13.69 6.71 -10.21
C SER A 148 -14.70 6.01 -9.29
N GLY A 149 -15.24 4.87 -9.72
CA GLY A 149 -16.24 4.09 -9.00
C GLY A 149 -17.68 4.60 -9.10
N ARG A 150 -17.94 5.64 -9.90
CA ARG A 150 -19.26 6.30 -9.92
C ARG A 150 -20.14 5.93 -11.12
N ASN A 151 -19.56 5.71 -12.27
CA ASN A 151 -20.27 5.40 -13.51
C ASN A 151 -19.64 4.19 -14.18
N PRO A 152 -20.01 2.97 -13.81
CA PRO A 152 -19.47 1.74 -14.38
C PRO A 152 -19.87 1.62 -15.87
N ARG A 153 -18.89 1.40 -16.74
CA ARG A 153 -19.02 1.17 -18.19
C ARG A 153 -18.36 -0.12 -18.63
#